data_0f5e7dafcc1dde07b800593229469589
#
_entry.id   0f5e7dafcc1dde07b800593229469589
#
_cell.length_a   1.000
_cell.length_b   1.000
_cell.length_c   1.000
_cell.angle_alpha   90.00
_cell.angle_beta   90.00
_cell.angle_gamma   90.00
#
_symmetry.space_group_name_H-M   'P 1'
#
loop_
_entity.id
_entity.type
_entity.pdbx_description
1 polymer ?
#
loop_
_entity_poly.entity_id
_entity_poly.type
_entity_poly.pdbx_seq_one_letter_code
_entity_poly.pdbx_strand_id
1 'polypeptide(L)'
;EAGSSFLLPRMIGHHRAAELFMTGDTFDANFAEEIGLINYISADPYEKAHEIALKIAKQRPQAIINTKALMKANVHDSVAAVMKAEFEIFSLALQSDEARNAFMQFLNRKRER
;
A
#
# COMPACT_ATOMS: atom_id res chain seq x y z
N GLU A 1 -3.80 7.12 -1.31
CA GLU A 1 -2.76 8.02 -0.77
C GLU A 1 -1.59 7.21 -0.21
N ALA A 2 -0.69 7.85 0.49
CA ALA A 2 0.54 7.24 1.01
C ALA A 2 1.51 6.74 -0.08
N GLY A 3 1.51 7.38 -1.24
CA GLY A 3 2.37 7.05 -2.37
C GLY A 3 1.86 5.89 -3.22
N SER A 4 0.64 5.40 -2.97
CA SER A 4 0.11 4.23 -3.67
C SER A 4 -0.06 4.46 -5.16
N SER A 5 -0.44 5.67 -5.59
CA SER A 5 -0.58 5.99 -7.02
C SER A 5 0.76 5.93 -7.79
N PHE A 6 1.87 6.08 -7.09
CA PHE A 6 3.22 5.93 -7.65
C PHE A 6 3.76 4.50 -7.51
N LEU A 7 3.59 3.89 -6.34
CA LEU A 7 4.22 2.61 -6.01
C LEU A 7 3.48 1.43 -6.63
N LEU A 8 2.16 1.39 -6.52
CA LEU A 8 1.38 0.23 -6.94
C LEU A 8 1.54 -0.09 -8.44
N PRO A 9 1.45 0.88 -9.38
CA PRO A 9 1.67 0.60 -10.80
C PRO A 9 3.07 0.05 -11.12
N ARG A 10 4.06 0.37 -10.28
CA ARG A 10 5.44 -0.14 -10.43
C ARG A 10 5.61 -1.55 -9.88
N MET A 11 4.80 -1.92 -8.90
CA MET A 11 4.84 -3.25 -8.29
C MET A 11 4.07 -4.28 -9.12
N ILE A 12 2.84 -3.94 -9.58
CA ILE A 12 1.89 -4.89 -10.16
C ILE A 12 1.56 -4.63 -11.64
N GLY A 13 2.14 -3.57 -12.21
CA GLY A 13 1.87 -3.11 -13.57
C GLY A 13 0.72 -2.10 -13.64
N HIS A 14 0.78 -1.23 -14.66
CA HIS A 14 -0.15 -0.11 -14.80
C HIS A 14 -1.62 -0.56 -14.93
N HIS A 15 -1.90 -1.55 -15.76
CA HIS A 15 -3.28 -1.98 -16.02
C HIS A 15 -3.98 -2.54 -14.78
N ARG A 16 -3.32 -3.43 -14.02
CA ARG A 16 -3.87 -3.98 -12.79
C ARG A 16 -4.07 -2.90 -11.71
N ALA A 17 -3.10 -2.00 -11.57
CA ALA A 17 -3.21 -0.90 -10.63
C ALA A 17 -4.35 0.06 -11.01
N ALA A 18 -4.49 0.39 -12.29
CA ALA A 18 -5.56 1.25 -12.79
C ALA A 18 -6.94 0.61 -12.54
N GLU A 19 -7.10 -0.68 -12.83
CA GLU A 19 -8.33 -1.42 -12.54
C GLU A 19 -8.71 -1.31 -11.07
N LEU A 20 -7.79 -1.65 -10.16
CA LEU A 20 -8.04 -1.58 -8.71
C LEU A 20 -8.41 -0.17 -8.23
N PHE A 21 -7.71 0.86 -8.72
CA PHE A 21 -8.01 2.24 -8.31
C PHE A 21 -9.31 2.78 -8.89
N MET A 22 -9.66 2.41 -10.13
CA MET A 22 -10.82 2.97 -10.83
C MET A 22 -12.12 2.25 -10.44
N THR A 23 -12.06 0.94 -10.19
CA THR A 23 -13.24 0.17 -9.77
C THR A 23 -13.51 0.27 -8.28
N GLY A 24 -12.45 0.42 -7.47
CA GLY A 24 -12.54 0.37 -6.01
C GLY A 24 -12.93 -1.01 -5.48
N ASP A 25 -12.75 -2.06 -6.26
CA ASP A 25 -13.06 -3.42 -5.87
C ASP A 25 -12.15 -3.91 -4.74
N THR A 26 -12.73 -4.70 -3.85
CA THR A 26 -11.97 -5.37 -2.79
C THR A 26 -11.36 -6.66 -3.33
N PHE A 27 -10.20 -7.01 -2.83
CA PHE A 27 -9.50 -8.24 -3.17
C PHE A 27 -9.05 -8.98 -1.90
N ASP A 28 -8.83 -10.27 -2.04
CA ASP A 28 -8.41 -11.15 -0.94
C ASP A 28 -6.87 -11.30 -0.85
N ALA A 29 -6.42 -12.08 0.15
CA ALA A 29 -5.00 -12.33 0.37
C ALA A 29 -4.37 -13.15 -0.75
N ASN A 30 -5.11 -14.06 -1.41
CA ASN A 30 -4.59 -14.86 -2.50
C ASN A 30 -4.25 -13.99 -3.70
N PHE A 31 -5.15 -13.08 -4.06
CA PHE A 31 -4.89 -12.12 -5.11
C PHE A 31 -3.72 -11.18 -4.75
N ALA A 32 -3.64 -10.72 -3.50
CA ALA A 32 -2.54 -9.88 -3.03
C ALA A 32 -1.17 -10.57 -3.13
N GLU A 33 -1.10 -11.88 -2.86
CA GLU A 33 0.12 -12.69 -3.04
C GLU A 33 0.44 -12.89 -4.53
N GLU A 34 -0.56 -13.24 -5.35
CA GLU A 34 -0.41 -13.42 -6.81
C GLU A 34 0.19 -12.20 -7.50
N ILE A 35 -0.28 -11.00 -7.13
CA ILE A 35 0.21 -9.74 -7.72
C ILE A 35 1.49 -9.20 -7.06
N GLY A 36 2.03 -9.89 -6.06
CA GLY A 36 3.26 -9.50 -5.36
C GLY A 36 3.10 -8.32 -4.39
N LEU A 37 1.88 -8.00 -3.96
CA LEU A 37 1.63 -6.96 -2.96
C LEU A 37 2.04 -7.42 -1.56
N ILE A 38 1.89 -8.71 -1.28
CA ILE A 38 2.41 -9.38 -0.09
C ILE A 38 3.30 -10.55 -0.50
N ASN A 39 4.23 -10.94 0.39
CA ASN A 39 5.19 -12.00 0.11
C ASN A 39 4.68 -13.40 0.51
N TYR A 40 3.79 -13.48 1.49
CA TYR A 40 3.32 -14.73 2.08
C TYR A 40 1.90 -14.58 2.63
N ILE A 41 1.13 -15.66 2.50
CA ILE A 41 -0.07 -15.89 3.30
C ILE A 41 0.33 -16.82 4.45
N SER A 42 -0.04 -16.48 5.67
CA SER A 42 0.29 -17.27 6.86
C SER A 42 -0.88 -17.32 7.83
N ALA A 43 -1.06 -18.47 8.48
CA ALA A 43 -2.01 -18.63 9.58
C ALA A 43 -1.62 -17.77 10.80
N ASP A 44 -0.32 -17.57 11.02
CA ASP A 44 0.23 -16.63 12.00
C ASP A 44 1.20 -15.64 11.30
N PRO A 45 0.71 -14.48 10.86
CA PRO A 45 1.54 -13.47 10.21
C PRO A 45 2.62 -12.90 11.12
N TYR A 46 2.37 -12.82 12.44
CA TYR A 46 3.35 -12.32 13.40
C TYR A 46 4.55 -13.26 13.50
N GLU A 47 4.31 -14.56 13.69
CA GLU A 47 5.38 -15.55 13.76
C GLU A 47 6.19 -15.61 12.45
N LYS A 48 5.50 -15.52 11.30
CA LYS A 48 6.18 -15.47 10.00
C LYS A 48 7.05 -14.21 9.85
N ALA A 49 6.57 -13.07 10.26
CA ALA A 49 7.33 -11.82 10.24
C ALA A 49 8.54 -11.88 11.19
N HIS A 50 8.35 -12.45 12.38
CA HIS A 50 9.43 -12.65 13.36
C HIS A 50 10.52 -13.58 12.83
N GLU A 51 10.16 -14.70 12.23
CA GLU A 51 11.11 -15.61 11.55
C GLU A 51 11.99 -14.85 10.54
N ILE A 52 11.37 -14.02 9.69
CA ILE A 52 12.08 -13.24 8.67
C ILE A 52 12.98 -12.19 9.33
N ALA A 53 12.49 -11.50 10.36
CA ALA A 53 13.27 -10.51 11.10
C ALA A 53 14.52 -11.13 11.73
N LEU A 54 14.41 -12.34 12.30
CA LEU A 54 15.56 -13.07 12.84
C LEU A 54 16.57 -13.47 11.75
N LYS A 55 16.12 -13.80 10.54
CA LYS A 55 17.02 -14.06 9.40
C LYS A 55 17.79 -12.79 9.00
N ILE A 56 17.10 -11.65 8.97
CA ILE A 56 17.72 -10.35 8.68
C ILE A 56 18.73 -9.97 9.78
N ALA A 57 18.39 -10.18 11.05
CA ALA A 57 19.24 -9.85 12.19
C ALA A 57 20.57 -10.63 12.20
N LYS A 58 20.63 -11.79 11.55
CA LYS A 58 21.85 -12.59 11.37
C LYS A 58 22.77 -12.08 10.26
N GLN A 59 22.30 -11.15 9.44
CA GLN A 59 23.10 -10.58 8.36
C GLN A 59 24.03 -9.48 8.88
N ARG A 60 25.02 -9.10 8.06
CA ARG A 60 25.92 -7.99 8.37
C ARG A 60 25.15 -6.67 8.34
N PRO A 61 25.07 -5.91 9.45
CA PRO A 61 24.22 -4.73 9.55
C PRO A 61 24.49 -3.70 8.46
N GLN A 62 25.76 -3.41 8.18
CA GLN A 62 26.13 -2.40 7.16
C GLN A 62 25.69 -2.83 5.74
N ALA A 63 25.75 -4.12 5.43
CA ALA A 63 25.30 -4.64 4.15
C ALA A 63 23.80 -4.43 3.97
N ILE A 64 23.01 -4.72 5.01
CA ILE A 64 21.54 -4.51 5.00
C ILE A 64 21.20 -3.02 4.82
N ILE A 65 21.86 -2.13 5.58
CA ILE A 65 21.68 -0.67 5.48
C ILE A 65 21.98 -0.19 4.06
N ASN A 66 23.12 -0.58 3.51
CA ASN A 66 23.53 -0.16 2.17
C ASN A 66 22.57 -0.69 1.09
N THR A 67 22.18 -1.96 1.17
CA THR A 67 21.22 -2.55 0.23
C THR A 67 19.90 -1.82 0.26
N LYS A 68 19.36 -1.56 1.46
CA LYS A 68 18.11 -0.82 1.62
C LYS A 68 18.22 0.62 1.07
N ALA A 69 19.33 1.30 1.30
CA ALA A 69 19.59 2.63 0.76
C ALA A 69 19.60 2.62 -0.77
N LEU A 70 20.30 1.68 -1.39
CA LEU A 70 20.36 1.54 -2.85
C LEU A 70 18.98 1.23 -3.46
N MET A 71 18.21 0.34 -2.84
CA MET A 71 16.85 0.02 -3.31
C MET A 71 15.91 1.22 -3.28
N LYS A 72 16.10 2.16 -2.34
CA LYS A 72 15.25 3.33 -2.15
C LYS A 72 15.72 4.59 -2.87
N ALA A 73 17.01 4.69 -3.21
CA ALA A 73 17.63 5.91 -3.73
C ALA A 73 16.90 6.49 -4.95
N ASN A 74 16.46 5.64 -5.87
CA ASN A 74 15.85 6.06 -7.14
C ASN A 74 14.37 6.43 -7.05
N VAL A 75 13.74 6.22 -5.89
CA VAL A 75 12.29 6.43 -5.74
C VAL A 75 11.94 7.39 -4.61
N HIS A 76 12.87 7.68 -3.71
CA HIS A 76 12.63 8.46 -2.49
C HIS A 76 11.99 9.83 -2.77
N ASP A 77 12.60 10.64 -3.62
CA ASP A 77 12.14 12.00 -3.91
C ASP A 77 10.82 11.99 -4.68
N SER A 78 10.66 11.04 -5.60
CA SER A 78 9.42 10.86 -6.35
C SER A 78 8.26 10.45 -5.44
N VAL A 79 8.49 9.52 -4.49
CA VAL A 79 7.49 9.11 -3.50
C VAL A 79 7.08 10.30 -2.63
N ALA A 80 8.05 11.08 -2.13
CA ALA A 80 7.76 12.24 -1.30
C ALA A 80 6.92 13.30 -2.04
N ALA A 81 7.26 13.57 -3.31
CA ALA A 81 6.51 14.52 -4.14
C ALA A 81 5.08 14.03 -4.40
N VAL A 82 4.90 12.74 -4.72
CA VAL A 82 3.58 12.16 -4.96
C VAL A 82 2.74 12.14 -3.69
N MET A 83 3.29 11.75 -2.56
CA MET A 83 2.58 11.77 -1.28
C MET A 83 2.07 13.16 -0.93
N LYS A 84 2.85 14.21 -1.22
CA LYS A 84 2.41 15.59 -1.03
C LYS A 84 1.21 15.93 -1.94
N ALA A 85 1.29 15.60 -3.22
CA ALA A 85 0.21 15.84 -4.17
C ALA A 85 -1.06 15.04 -3.81
N GLU A 86 -0.93 13.77 -3.46
CA GLU A 86 -2.03 12.94 -2.99
C GLU A 86 -2.70 13.54 -1.75
N PHE A 87 -1.90 14.02 -0.79
CA PHE A 87 -2.42 14.63 0.43
C PHE A 87 -3.22 15.91 0.13
N GLU A 88 -2.73 16.77 -0.77
CA GLU A 88 -3.43 18.00 -1.18
C GLU A 88 -4.78 17.66 -1.83
N ILE A 89 -4.82 16.72 -2.79
CA ILE A 89 -6.04 16.27 -3.45
C ILE A 89 -7.01 15.65 -2.45
N PHE A 90 -6.53 14.76 -1.58
CA PHE A 90 -7.34 14.06 -0.60
C PHE A 90 -7.94 15.02 0.44
N SER A 91 -7.16 15.99 0.90
CA SER A 91 -7.63 17.01 1.84
C SER A 91 -8.78 17.86 1.26
N LEU A 92 -8.71 18.18 -0.03
CA LEU A 92 -9.80 18.89 -0.73
C LEU A 92 -11.01 17.98 -0.92
N ALA A 93 -10.79 16.73 -1.34
CA ALA A 93 -11.85 15.75 -1.56
C ALA A 93 -12.66 15.47 -0.28
N LEU A 94 -12.01 15.37 0.88
CA LEU A 94 -12.68 15.18 2.17
C LEU A 94 -13.67 16.28 2.55
N GLN A 95 -13.49 17.48 2.01
CA GLN A 95 -14.38 18.64 2.26
C GLN A 95 -15.57 18.66 1.31
N SER A 96 -15.62 17.80 0.31
CA SER A 96 -16.67 17.74 -0.69
C SER A 96 -17.98 17.12 -0.15
N ASP A 97 -19.09 17.48 -0.77
CA ASP A 97 -20.39 16.85 -0.47
C ASP A 97 -20.41 15.37 -0.91
N GLU A 98 -19.64 15.02 -1.94
CA GLU A 98 -19.49 13.64 -2.41
C GLU A 98 -18.85 12.76 -1.33
N ALA A 99 -17.75 13.19 -0.71
CA ALA A 99 -17.12 12.45 0.39
C ALA A 99 -18.05 12.33 1.60
N ARG A 100 -18.77 13.40 1.92
CA ARG A 100 -19.76 13.39 3.02
C ARG A 100 -20.86 12.37 2.76
N ASN A 101 -21.40 12.33 1.55
CA ASN A 101 -22.44 11.38 1.15
C ASN A 101 -21.91 9.94 1.15
N ALA A 102 -20.70 9.69 0.63
CA ALA A 102 -20.06 8.38 0.65
C ALA A 102 -19.86 7.85 2.09
N PHE A 103 -19.43 8.73 3.00
CA PHE A 103 -19.27 8.39 4.42
C PHE A 103 -20.59 8.04 5.09
N MET A 104 -21.67 8.79 4.82
CA MET A 104 -22.99 8.51 5.35
C MET A 104 -23.54 7.18 4.84
N GLN A 105 -23.35 6.86 3.56
CA GLN A 105 -23.73 5.57 2.98
C GLN A 105 -22.97 4.41 3.65
N PHE A 106 -21.66 4.56 3.89
CA PHE A 106 -20.86 3.57 4.59
C PHE A 106 -21.37 3.29 6.01
N LEU A 107 -21.72 4.34 6.77
CA LEU A 107 -22.27 4.20 8.12
C LEU A 107 -23.61 3.49 8.12
N ASN A 108 -24.48 3.77 7.14
CA ASN A 108 -25.80 3.14 7.04
C ASN A 108 -25.67 1.64 6.72
N ARG A 109 -24.78 1.24 5.80
CA ARG A 109 -24.52 -0.19 5.51
C ARG A 109 -24.05 -0.99 6.71
N LYS A 110 -23.34 -0.35 7.66
CA LYS A 110 -22.87 -1.00 8.89
C LYS A 110 -23.96 -1.18 9.94
N ARG A 111 -25.06 -0.43 9.85
CA ARG A 111 -26.23 -0.54 10.75
C ARG A 111 -27.22 -1.63 10.32
N GLU A 112 -27.15 -2.07 9.07
CA GLU A 112 -28.05 -3.08 8.49
C GLU A 112 -27.47 -4.51 8.56
N ARG A 113 -26.27 -4.69 9.12
CA ARG A 113 -25.62 -5.98 9.38
C ARG A 113 -25.55 -6.27 10.87
#